data_81e2ac2b2ed935e3532708460b56bad2
#
_entry.id   81e2ac2b2ed935e3532708460b56bad2
#
_cell.length_a   1.000
_cell.length_b   1.000
_cell.length_c   1.000
_cell.angle_alpha   90.00
_cell.angle_beta   90.00
_cell.angle_gamma   90.00
#
_symmetry.space_group_name_H-M   'P 1'
#
loop_
_entity.id
_entity.type
_entity.pdbx_description
1 polymer ?
#
loop_
_entity_poly.entity_id
_entity_poly.type
_entity_poly.pdbx_seq_one_letter_code
_entity_poly.pdbx_strand_id
1 'polypeptide(L)'
;MSRFRLPVGPALLVLGVLVGAVVGLAVGGRWLDTPIHAMGTDRADNFIIATGAVDADVEAVYVLDGLSGVLKAGVLSGQTKTFQALYEVNVQAGLTALVEYLNKGIRTANTASRRGATPPRPEIQVPQNPHFMMVTGITDIRRGQVGRISPGQAVIYVAETTTGIVMVYALPWDKSAHSANQITGGTLVFWAGEQFTAPVNR
;
A
#
# COMPACT_ATOMS: atom_id res chain seq x y z
N MET A 1 -24.89 64.52 35.89
CA MET A 1 -23.98 63.60 35.10
C MET A 1 -24.12 62.18 35.64
N SER A 2 -24.94 61.36 35.02
CA SER A 2 -25.21 59.98 35.41
C SER A 2 -24.12 59.10 34.86
N ARG A 3 -23.32 58.50 35.72
CA ARG A 3 -22.28 57.52 35.31
C ARG A 3 -22.96 56.18 35.07
N PHE A 4 -23.09 55.80 33.79
CA PHE A 4 -23.53 54.49 33.38
C PHE A 4 -22.46 53.43 33.79
N ARG A 5 -22.69 52.69 34.88
CA ARG A 5 -21.86 51.56 35.25
C ARG A 5 -22.38 50.34 34.50
N LEU A 6 -21.69 49.97 33.45
CA LEU A 6 -21.96 48.68 32.79
C LEU A 6 -21.73 47.54 33.80
N PRO A 7 -22.67 46.61 33.93
CA PRO A 7 -22.47 45.44 34.79
C PRO A 7 -21.33 44.58 34.27
N VAL A 8 -20.27 44.45 35.05
CA VAL A 8 -19.02 43.76 34.66
C VAL A 8 -19.24 42.25 34.39
N GLY A 9 -20.23 41.63 34.99
CA GLY A 9 -20.55 40.22 34.86
C GLY A 9 -20.89 39.77 33.42
N PRO A 10 -21.87 40.39 32.72
CA PRO A 10 -22.21 39.99 31.36
C PRO A 10 -21.08 40.29 30.33
N ALA A 11 -20.28 41.32 30.56
CA ALA A 11 -19.16 41.65 29.70
C ALA A 11 -18.04 40.60 29.78
N LEU A 12 -17.75 40.07 30.95
CA LEU A 12 -16.80 38.96 31.12
C LEU A 12 -17.28 37.63 30.50
N LEU A 13 -18.58 37.39 30.56
CA LEU A 13 -19.17 36.19 29.96
C LEU A 13 -19.10 36.23 28.43
N VAL A 14 -19.41 37.36 27.80
CA VAL A 14 -19.27 37.56 26.34
C VAL A 14 -17.83 37.45 25.92
N LEU A 15 -16.89 38.02 26.65
CA LEU A 15 -15.45 37.91 26.36
C LEU A 15 -14.99 36.48 26.47
N GLY A 16 -15.41 35.71 27.46
CA GLY A 16 -15.09 34.27 27.61
C GLY A 16 -15.60 33.42 26.44
N VAL A 17 -16.83 33.67 25.97
CA VAL A 17 -17.39 32.96 24.79
C VAL A 17 -16.63 33.31 23.51
N LEU A 18 -16.28 34.59 23.31
CA LEU A 18 -15.50 35.00 22.15
C LEU A 18 -14.09 34.39 22.14
N VAL A 19 -13.39 34.41 23.25
CA VAL A 19 -12.05 33.77 23.37
C VAL A 19 -12.18 32.26 23.18
N GLY A 20 -13.18 31.61 23.76
CA GLY A 20 -13.41 30.16 23.57
C GLY A 20 -13.72 29.80 22.12
N ALA A 21 -14.51 30.63 21.41
CA ALA A 21 -14.80 30.42 19.99
C ALA A 21 -13.56 30.59 19.12
N VAL A 22 -12.72 31.60 19.35
CA VAL A 22 -11.48 31.82 18.60
C VAL A 22 -10.47 30.70 18.84
N VAL A 23 -10.29 30.25 20.08
CA VAL A 23 -9.44 29.12 20.44
C VAL A 23 -9.98 27.81 19.83
N GLY A 24 -11.30 27.59 19.91
CA GLY A 24 -11.96 26.43 19.32
C GLY A 24 -11.79 26.36 17.80
N LEU A 25 -11.90 27.49 17.08
CA LEU A 25 -11.65 27.56 15.64
C LEU A 25 -10.15 27.39 15.30
N ALA A 26 -9.25 27.96 16.10
CA ALA A 26 -7.81 27.85 15.88
C ALA A 26 -7.28 26.41 16.14
N VAL A 27 -7.84 25.69 17.08
CA VAL A 27 -7.47 24.31 17.42
C VAL A 27 -8.26 23.31 16.58
N GLY A 28 -9.57 23.52 16.37
CA GLY A 28 -10.44 22.63 15.59
C GLY A 28 -10.11 22.61 14.11
N GLY A 29 -9.69 23.75 13.51
CA GLY A 29 -9.30 23.82 12.10
C GLY A 29 -8.04 23.02 11.74
N ARG A 30 -7.21 22.67 12.74
CA ARG A 30 -6.01 21.85 12.51
C ARG A 30 -6.25 20.34 12.53
N TRP A 31 -7.44 19.89 12.89
CA TRP A 31 -7.79 18.47 13.00
C TRP A 31 -8.49 17.93 11.76
N LEU A 32 -8.78 18.77 10.78
CA LEU A 32 -9.52 18.38 9.56
C LEU A 32 -8.63 18.09 8.35
N ASP A 33 -7.32 18.26 8.44
CA ASP A 33 -6.38 17.99 7.34
C ASP A 33 -5.75 16.59 7.42
N THR A 34 -6.47 15.57 7.87
CA THR A 34 -6.07 14.20 7.60
C THR A 34 -6.52 13.87 6.17
N PRO A 35 -5.61 13.74 5.21
CA PRO A 35 -5.98 13.31 3.87
C PRO A 35 -6.60 11.91 3.97
N ILE A 36 -7.89 11.81 3.66
CA ILE A 36 -8.58 10.52 3.57
C ILE A 36 -8.16 9.91 2.23
N HIS A 37 -7.18 9.01 2.26
CA HIS A 37 -6.81 8.22 1.10
C HIS A 37 -7.85 7.12 0.91
N ALA A 38 -8.75 7.30 -0.04
CA ALA A 38 -9.68 6.27 -0.46
C ALA A 38 -8.93 5.31 -1.38
N MET A 39 -8.64 4.10 -0.90
CA MET A 39 -8.11 3.03 -1.74
C MET A 39 -9.27 2.20 -2.28
N GLY A 40 -9.38 2.14 -3.61
CA GLY A 40 -10.39 1.34 -4.30
C GLY A 40 -9.75 0.09 -4.91
N THR A 41 -10.48 -1.01 -4.88
CA THR A 41 -10.13 -2.24 -5.61
C THR A 41 -11.38 -2.77 -6.27
N ASP A 42 -11.27 -3.14 -7.55
CA ASP A 42 -12.34 -3.78 -8.32
C ASP A 42 -11.77 -4.92 -9.17
N ARG A 43 -12.65 -5.85 -9.57
CA ARG A 43 -12.26 -7.01 -10.36
C ARG A 43 -13.34 -7.36 -11.39
N ALA A 44 -12.88 -7.62 -12.61
CA ALA A 44 -13.70 -8.19 -13.67
C ALA A 44 -12.94 -9.36 -14.31
N ASP A 45 -13.46 -10.56 -14.21
CA ASP A 45 -12.83 -11.79 -14.68
C ASP A 45 -11.38 -11.95 -14.17
N ASN A 46 -10.41 -11.83 -15.10
CA ASN A 46 -8.99 -11.93 -14.80
C ASN A 46 -8.30 -10.57 -14.65
N PHE A 47 -9.06 -9.48 -14.68
CA PHE A 47 -8.52 -8.13 -14.58
C PHE A 47 -8.83 -7.56 -13.19
N ILE A 48 -7.80 -7.13 -12.48
CA ILE A 48 -7.93 -6.56 -11.14
C ILE A 48 -7.31 -5.16 -11.18
N ILE A 49 -8.04 -4.17 -10.73
CA ILE A 49 -7.59 -2.78 -10.65
C ILE A 49 -7.64 -2.30 -9.20
N ALA A 50 -6.64 -1.55 -8.79
CA ALA A 50 -6.60 -0.88 -7.48
C ALA A 50 -5.91 0.47 -7.60
N THR A 51 -6.17 1.37 -6.66
CA THR A 51 -5.43 2.62 -6.50
C THR A 51 -4.68 2.62 -5.18
N GLY A 52 -3.62 3.41 -5.09
CA GLY A 52 -2.88 3.56 -3.84
C GLY A 52 -1.98 4.78 -3.84
N ALA A 53 -1.82 5.37 -2.67
CA ALA A 53 -1.02 6.57 -2.48
C ALA A 53 0.47 6.33 -2.77
N VAL A 54 1.06 7.20 -3.56
CA VAL A 54 2.50 7.19 -3.86
C VAL A 54 3.22 8.28 -3.07
N ASP A 55 2.61 9.45 -2.99
CA ASP A 55 3.06 10.61 -2.22
C ASP A 55 1.82 11.31 -1.62
N ALA A 56 2.00 12.43 -0.92
CA ALA A 56 0.94 13.14 -0.20
C ALA A 56 -0.30 13.44 -1.06
N ASP A 57 -0.11 13.84 -2.33
CA ASP A 57 -1.19 14.23 -3.25
C ASP A 57 -1.11 13.46 -4.58
N VAL A 58 -0.43 12.31 -4.59
CA VAL A 58 -0.19 11.52 -5.80
C VAL A 58 -0.60 10.08 -5.58
N GLU A 59 -1.48 9.57 -6.43
CA GLU A 59 -1.88 8.16 -6.46
C GLU A 59 -1.38 7.47 -7.72
N ALA A 60 -1.12 6.17 -7.61
CA ALA A 60 -0.93 5.28 -8.74
C ALA A 60 -2.18 4.43 -8.96
N VAL A 61 -2.44 4.09 -10.21
CA VAL A 61 -3.31 2.99 -10.57
C VAL A 61 -2.46 1.73 -10.76
N TYR A 62 -2.93 0.62 -10.21
CA TYR A 62 -2.34 -0.71 -10.33
C TYR A 62 -3.31 -1.61 -11.08
N VAL A 63 -2.80 -2.33 -12.07
CA VAL A 63 -3.59 -3.24 -12.90
C VAL A 63 -2.88 -4.58 -12.95
N LEU A 64 -3.55 -5.63 -12.49
CA LEU A 64 -3.06 -7.01 -12.56
C LEU A 64 -3.90 -7.78 -13.58
N ASP A 65 -3.23 -8.25 -14.62
CA ASP A 65 -3.77 -9.25 -15.53
C ASP A 65 -3.50 -10.66 -14.96
N GLY A 66 -4.56 -11.30 -14.48
CA GLY A 66 -4.47 -12.62 -13.86
C GLY A 66 -4.12 -13.75 -14.84
N LEU A 67 -4.27 -13.55 -16.15
CA LEU A 67 -3.89 -14.55 -17.16
C LEU A 67 -2.39 -14.54 -17.43
N SER A 68 -1.84 -13.36 -17.66
CA SER A 68 -0.40 -13.20 -17.94
C SER A 68 0.44 -13.15 -16.66
N GLY A 69 -0.19 -12.91 -15.50
CA GLY A 69 0.50 -12.66 -14.24
C GLY A 69 1.29 -11.35 -14.23
N VAL A 70 0.95 -10.39 -15.10
CA VAL A 70 1.65 -9.11 -15.18
C VAL A 70 0.91 -8.06 -14.36
N LEU A 71 1.60 -7.51 -13.37
CA LEU A 71 1.16 -6.36 -12.60
C LEU A 71 1.82 -5.11 -13.16
N LYS A 72 1.01 -4.13 -13.55
CA LYS A 72 1.45 -2.81 -14.02
C LYS A 72 1.01 -1.73 -13.05
N ALA A 73 1.84 -0.70 -12.92
CA ALA A 73 1.52 0.50 -12.17
C ALA A 73 1.73 1.73 -13.02
N GLY A 74 0.82 2.70 -12.92
CA GLY A 74 0.91 3.97 -13.63
C GLY A 74 0.57 5.15 -12.73
N VAL A 75 1.37 6.21 -12.80
CA VAL A 75 1.11 7.48 -12.12
C VAL A 75 0.74 8.54 -13.14
N LEU A 76 -0.45 9.12 -12.97
CA LEU A 76 -0.95 10.17 -13.84
C LEU A 76 -0.32 11.53 -13.49
N SER A 77 0.17 12.24 -14.51
CA SER A 77 0.53 13.65 -14.35
C SER A 77 -0.66 14.57 -14.63
N GLY A 78 -1.02 15.37 -13.65
CA GLY A 78 -2.03 16.40 -13.82
C GLY A 78 -1.64 17.52 -14.80
N GLN A 79 -0.35 17.73 -15.04
CA GLN A 79 0.17 18.77 -15.94
C GLN A 79 0.16 18.32 -17.39
N THR A 80 0.68 17.13 -17.68
CA THR A 80 0.78 16.61 -19.05
C THR A 80 -0.45 15.82 -19.50
N LYS A 81 -1.33 15.44 -18.55
CA LYS A 81 -2.52 14.59 -18.78
C LYS A 81 -2.16 13.21 -19.35
N THR A 82 -0.97 12.70 -19.01
CA THR A 82 -0.45 11.41 -19.44
C THR A 82 0.10 10.63 -18.24
N PHE A 83 0.25 9.33 -18.38
CA PHE A 83 0.98 8.53 -17.41
C PHE A 83 2.49 8.80 -17.57
N GLN A 84 3.11 9.34 -16.52
CA GLN A 84 4.52 9.70 -16.50
C GLN A 84 5.40 8.64 -15.88
N ALA A 85 4.86 7.85 -14.96
CA ALA A 85 5.61 6.79 -14.30
C ALA A 85 4.91 5.45 -14.59
N LEU A 86 5.62 4.55 -15.27
CA LEU A 86 5.10 3.23 -15.67
C LEU A 86 6.05 2.16 -15.16
N TYR A 87 5.53 1.27 -14.31
CA TYR A 87 6.29 0.16 -13.72
C TYR A 87 5.55 -1.15 -13.97
N GLU A 88 6.29 -2.24 -14.05
CA GLU A 88 5.70 -3.56 -14.21
C GLU A 88 6.49 -4.65 -13.47
N VAL A 89 5.84 -5.76 -13.17
CA VAL A 89 6.45 -6.97 -12.63
C VAL A 89 5.60 -8.19 -13.01
N ASN A 90 6.25 -9.33 -13.23
CA ASN A 90 5.54 -10.61 -13.38
C ASN A 90 5.37 -11.26 -12.00
N VAL A 91 4.12 -11.23 -11.46
CA VAL A 91 3.81 -11.79 -10.14
C VAL A 91 3.81 -13.32 -10.13
N GLN A 92 3.56 -13.97 -11.28
CA GLN A 92 3.64 -15.43 -11.38
C GLN A 92 5.08 -15.92 -11.26
N ALA A 93 6.03 -15.22 -11.89
CA ALA A 93 7.45 -15.49 -11.70
C ALA A 93 7.89 -15.24 -10.26
N GLY A 94 7.38 -14.16 -9.64
CA GLY A 94 7.59 -13.86 -8.22
C GLY A 94 7.06 -14.96 -7.30
N LEU A 95 5.85 -15.48 -7.57
CA LEU A 95 5.25 -16.59 -6.84
C LEU A 95 6.13 -17.85 -6.93
N THR A 96 6.59 -18.19 -8.14
CA THR A 96 7.45 -19.37 -8.35
C THR A 96 8.75 -19.27 -7.54
N ALA A 97 9.41 -18.13 -7.60
CA ALA A 97 10.64 -17.90 -6.84
C ALA A 97 10.43 -17.95 -5.32
N LEU A 98 9.32 -17.38 -4.84
CA LEU A 98 8.97 -17.40 -3.41
C LEU A 98 8.63 -18.82 -2.94
N VAL A 99 7.88 -19.60 -3.73
CA VAL A 99 7.56 -21.01 -3.41
C VAL A 99 8.84 -21.83 -3.29
N GLU A 100 9.79 -21.64 -4.20
CA GLU A 100 11.09 -22.33 -4.13
C GLU A 100 11.85 -21.98 -2.85
N TYR A 101 11.86 -20.69 -2.48
CA TYR A 101 12.47 -20.22 -1.23
C TYR A 101 11.81 -20.83 0.01
N LEU A 102 10.47 -20.82 0.07
CA LEU A 102 9.71 -21.40 1.19
C LEU A 102 9.92 -22.90 1.29
N ASN A 103 9.91 -23.63 0.15
CA ASN A 103 10.14 -25.07 0.11
C ASN A 103 11.56 -25.44 0.58
N LYS A 104 12.55 -24.61 0.28
CA LYS A 104 13.89 -24.80 0.84
C LYS A 104 13.88 -24.78 2.38
N GLY A 105 13.14 -23.85 2.96
CA GLY A 105 12.92 -23.78 4.42
C GLY A 105 12.20 -25.02 4.95
N ILE A 106 11.13 -25.46 4.29
CA ILE A 106 10.36 -26.68 4.64
C ILE A 106 11.27 -27.92 4.61
N ARG A 107 12.06 -28.11 3.56
CA ARG A 107 13.01 -29.24 3.44
C ARG A 107 14.02 -29.23 4.57
N THR A 108 14.57 -28.08 4.89
CA THR A 108 15.52 -27.91 6.01
C THR A 108 14.89 -28.28 7.34
N ALA A 109 13.66 -27.78 7.62
CA ALA A 109 12.92 -28.10 8.84
C ALA A 109 12.59 -29.60 8.93
N ASN A 110 12.12 -30.21 7.84
CA ASN A 110 11.80 -31.64 7.78
C ASN A 110 13.03 -32.52 8.02
N THR A 111 14.20 -32.10 7.53
CA THR A 111 15.47 -32.82 7.75
C THR A 111 15.90 -32.72 9.21
N ALA A 112 15.73 -31.57 9.86
CA ALA A 112 16.02 -31.40 11.29
C ALA A 112 15.03 -32.18 12.17
N SER A 113 13.76 -32.29 11.77
CA SER A 113 12.69 -32.98 12.52
C SER A 113 12.76 -34.51 12.47
N ARG A 114 13.56 -35.11 11.59
CA ARG A 114 13.74 -36.58 11.49
C ARG A 114 14.26 -37.26 12.79
N ARG A 115 14.62 -36.49 13.81
CA ARG A 115 15.05 -36.97 15.12
C ARG A 115 13.92 -37.14 16.15
N GLY A 116 12.68 -36.88 15.82
CA GLY A 116 11.53 -37.16 16.69
C GLY A 116 10.29 -36.32 16.43
N ALA A 117 9.16 -36.93 16.40
CA ALA A 117 7.83 -36.51 16.82
C ALA A 117 6.98 -35.55 15.94
N THR A 118 7.49 -34.79 14.96
CA THR A 118 6.63 -33.95 14.15
C THR A 118 6.52 -34.50 12.73
N PRO A 119 5.31 -34.70 12.17
CA PRO A 119 5.16 -35.16 10.80
C PRO A 119 5.77 -34.13 9.82
N PRO A 120 6.38 -34.59 8.71
CA PRO A 120 6.98 -33.69 7.74
C PRO A 120 5.93 -32.80 7.11
N ARG A 121 6.23 -31.51 6.97
CA ARG A 121 5.39 -30.55 6.26
C ARG A 121 5.47 -30.84 4.76
N PRO A 122 4.32 -30.84 4.03
CA PRO A 122 4.32 -30.98 2.58
C PRO A 122 4.94 -29.74 1.93
N GLU A 123 5.58 -29.94 0.79
CA GLU A 123 6.07 -28.84 -0.05
C GLU A 123 4.89 -28.15 -0.76
N ILE A 124 5.02 -26.86 -0.95
CA ILE A 124 4.04 -26.04 -1.65
C ILE A 124 4.21 -26.30 -3.16
N GLN A 125 3.10 -26.54 -3.85
CA GLN A 125 3.10 -26.69 -5.31
C GLN A 125 2.66 -25.37 -5.96
N VAL A 126 3.41 -24.91 -6.97
CA VAL A 126 2.99 -23.76 -7.77
C VAL A 126 1.78 -24.18 -8.62
N PRO A 127 0.63 -23.52 -8.53
CA PRO A 127 -0.53 -23.84 -9.33
C PRO A 127 -0.27 -23.54 -10.82
N GLN A 128 -0.77 -24.41 -11.72
CA GLN A 128 -0.65 -24.19 -13.17
C GLN A 128 -1.49 -22.97 -13.61
N ASN A 129 -2.63 -22.76 -12.98
CA ASN A 129 -3.51 -21.63 -13.21
C ASN A 129 -3.68 -20.85 -11.90
N PRO A 130 -2.79 -19.92 -11.56
CA PRO A 130 -2.89 -19.18 -10.31
C PRO A 130 -4.08 -18.21 -10.33
N HIS A 131 -4.76 -18.11 -9.18
CA HIS A 131 -5.86 -17.18 -8.99
C HIS A 131 -5.44 -16.06 -8.05
N PHE A 132 -5.24 -14.89 -8.62
CA PHE A 132 -4.77 -13.74 -7.89
C PHE A 132 -5.90 -12.85 -7.36
N MET A 133 -5.67 -12.26 -6.21
CA MET A 133 -6.38 -11.12 -5.65
C MET A 133 -5.37 -10.02 -5.38
N MET A 134 -5.79 -8.76 -5.48
CA MET A 134 -4.91 -7.62 -5.23
C MET A 134 -5.64 -6.55 -4.42
N VAL A 135 -4.92 -6.00 -3.44
CA VAL A 135 -5.34 -4.81 -2.71
C VAL A 135 -4.10 -3.94 -2.45
N THR A 136 -4.33 -2.67 -2.22
CA THR A 136 -3.29 -1.74 -1.77
C THR A 136 -3.45 -1.44 -0.29
N GLY A 137 -2.36 -1.07 0.37
CA GLY A 137 -2.38 -0.68 1.77
C GLY A 137 -1.26 0.30 2.08
N ILE A 138 -1.52 1.27 2.95
CA ILE A 138 -0.50 2.21 3.41
C ILE A 138 0.40 1.49 4.40
N THR A 139 1.71 1.64 4.22
CA THR A 139 2.70 1.14 5.16
C THR A 139 3.84 2.14 5.32
N ASP A 140 4.36 2.23 6.54
CA ASP A 140 5.50 3.10 6.84
C ASP A 140 6.82 2.41 6.43
N ILE A 141 7.16 2.48 5.14
CA ILE A 141 8.42 1.96 4.63
C ILE A 141 9.48 3.07 4.67
N ARG A 142 9.96 3.40 5.86
CA ARG A 142 11.02 4.43 6.03
C ARG A 142 12.41 3.95 5.64
N ARG A 143 12.61 2.64 5.48
CA ARG A 143 13.89 2.02 5.12
C ARG A 143 13.82 1.48 3.71
N GLY A 144 14.70 1.91 2.84
CA GLY A 144 14.75 1.44 1.46
C GLY A 144 14.96 2.56 0.44
N GLN A 145 15.34 3.75 0.92
CA GLN A 145 15.78 4.82 0.03
C GLN A 145 17.11 4.44 -0.61
N VAL A 146 17.17 4.43 -1.93
CA VAL A 146 18.39 4.33 -2.70
C VAL A 146 18.57 5.66 -3.45
N GLY A 147 19.34 6.55 -2.88
CA GLY A 147 19.53 7.89 -3.45
C GLY A 147 18.27 8.74 -3.40
N ARG A 148 17.72 9.11 -4.58
CA ARG A 148 16.50 9.92 -4.72
C ARG A 148 15.22 9.08 -4.77
N ILE A 149 15.35 7.76 -4.89
CA ILE A 149 14.23 6.84 -5.04
C ILE A 149 13.83 6.34 -3.67
N SER A 150 12.56 6.49 -3.32
CA SER A 150 11.94 5.93 -2.12
C SER A 150 10.76 5.05 -2.51
N PRO A 151 10.38 4.05 -1.69
CA PRO A 151 9.11 3.37 -1.90
C PRO A 151 7.94 4.37 -1.81
N GLY A 152 6.93 4.17 -2.65
CA GLY A 152 5.64 4.87 -2.51
C GLY A 152 5.00 4.60 -1.15
N GLN A 153 4.06 5.44 -0.73
CA GLN A 153 3.38 5.30 0.57
C GLN A 153 2.51 4.05 0.65
N ALA A 154 1.94 3.60 -0.46
CA ALA A 154 1.20 2.36 -0.53
C ALA A 154 2.07 1.22 -1.07
N VAL A 155 1.87 0.03 -0.50
CA VAL A 155 2.33 -1.24 -1.05
C VAL A 155 1.16 -1.97 -1.71
N ILE A 156 1.50 -2.88 -2.60
CA ILE A 156 0.56 -3.74 -3.31
C ILE A 156 0.66 -5.14 -2.72
N TYR A 157 -0.43 -5.62 -2.13
CA TYR A 157 -0.57 -7.01 -1.68
C TYR A 157 -1.20 -7.83 -2.80
N VAL A 158 -0.50 -8.84 -3.25
CA VAL A 158 -1.01 -9.81 -4.23
C VAL A 158 -1.10 -11.16 -3.56
N ALA A 159 -2.30 -11.66 -3.39
CA ALA A 159 -2.57 -12.97 -2.81
C ALA A 159 -2.86 -14.01 -3.91
N GLU A 160 -2.22 -15.17 -3.83
CA GLU A 160 -2.60 -16.32 -4.63
C GLU A 160 -3.47 -17.26 -3.78
N THR A 161 -4.71 -17.48 -4.23
CA THR A 161 -5.76 -18.06 -3.38
C THR A 161 -5.65 -19.59 -3.21
N THR A 162 -4.96 -20.30 -4.09
CA THR A 162 -4.79 -21.75 -4.02
C THR A 162 -3.71 -22.12 -3.00
N THR A 163 -2.59 -21.40 -3.00
CA THR A 163 -1.48 -21.65 -2.09
C THR A 163 -1.60 -20.89 -0.77
N GLY A 164 -2.45 -19.85 -0.73
CA GLY A 164 -2.54 -18.94 0.40
C GLY A 164 -1.32 -18.05 0.60
N ILE A 165 -0.53 -17.87 -0.45
CA ILE A 165 0.66 -17.00 -0.44
C ILE A 165 0.26 -15.57 -0.71
N VAL A 166 0.80 -14.65 0.09
CA VAL A 166 0.69 -13.21 -0.13
C VAL A 166 2.07 -12.66 -0.44
N MET A 167 2.16 -11.96 -1.57
CA MET A 167 3.35 -11.24 -2.01
C MET A 167 3.11 -9.74 -1.87
N VAL A 168 4.15 -9.01 -1.50
CA VAL A 168 4.11 -7.56 -1.32
C VAL A 168 5.07 -6.91 -2.32
N TYR A 169 4.57 -5.92 -3.04
CA TYR A 169 5.36 -5.12 -3.98
C TYR A 169 5.31 -3.64 -3.58
N ALA A 170 6.39 -2.93 -3.86
CA ALA A 170 6.49 -1.50 -3.67
C ALA A 170 6.80 -0.81 -5.01
N LEU A 171 6.20 0.36 -5.24
CA LEU A 171 6.50 1.22 -6.37
C LEU A 171 7.72 2.08 -6.04
N PRO A 172 8.83 2.00 -6.80
CA PRO A 172 9.94 2.93 -6.64
C PRO A 172 9.51 4.34 -7.09
N TRP A 173 9.58 5.33 -6.20
CA TRP A 173 9.11 6.67 -6.47
C TRP A 173 10.25 7.69 -6.48
N ASP A 174 10.34 8.46 -7.56
CA ASP A 174 11.22 9.63 -7.67
C ASP A 174 10.37 10.90 -7.74
N LYS A 175 10.20 11.55 -6.59
CA LYS A 175 9.46 12.79 -6.46
C LYS A 175 10.05 13.92 -7.31
N SER A 176 11.37 13.96 -7.44
CA SER A 176 12.07 15.00 -8.21
C SER A 176 11.81 14.85 -9.70
N ALA A 177 11.86 13.63 -10.21
CA ALA A 177 11.53 13.32 -11.61
C ALA A 177 10.07 13.66 -11.92
N HIS A 178 9.14 13.29 -11.04
CA HIS A 178 7.72 13.62 -11.20
C HIS A 178 7.49 15.15 -11.23
N SER A 179 8.06 15.89 -10.28
CA SER A 179 7.95 17.34 -10.23
C SER A 179 8.57 18.04 -11.45
N ALA A 180 9.58 17.43 -12.06
CA ALA A 180 10.21 17.91 -13.29
C ALA A 180 9.50 17.44 -14.57
N ASN A 181 8.34 16.77 -14.46
CA ASN A 181 7.60 16.17 -15.58
C ASN A 181 8.44 15.17 -16.41
N GLN A 182 9.39 14.50 -15.79
CA GLN A 182 10.20 13.48 -16.44
C GLN A 182 9.46 12.15 -16.47
N ILE A 183 9.54 11.45 -17.60
CA ILE A 183 9.01 10.09 -17.73
C ILE A 183 9.95 9.15 -16.99
N THR A 184 9.39 8.37 -16.08
CA THR A 184 10.09 7.34 -15.32
C THR A 184 9.45 5.99 -15.56
N GLY A 185 10.15 4.92 -15.22
CA GLY A 185 9.60 3.57 -15.34
C GLY A 185 10.61 2.53 -14.89
N GLY A 186 10.15 1.29 -14.82
CA GLY A 186 11.00 0.19 -14.41
C GLY A 186 10.22 -0.98 -13.85
N THR A 187 10.80 -1.63 -12.84
CA THR A 187 10.21 -2.80 -12.22
C THR A 187 9.70 -2.46 -10.82
N LEU A 188 8.48 -2.92 -10.48
CA LEU A 188 7.99 -2.93 -9.11
C LEU A 188 8.90 -3.83 -8.26
N VAL A 189 9.26 -3.35 -7.07
CA VAL A 189 10.21 -4.06 -6.20
C VAL A 189 9.44 -5.07 -5.34
N PHE A 190 9.83 -6.35 -5.41
CA PHE A 190 9.37 -7.34 -4.44
C PHE A 190 9.90 -6.97 -3.05
N TRP A 191 8.98 -6.87 -2.07
CA TRP A 191 9.31 -6.41 -0.72
C TRP A 191 9.31 -7.54 0.30
N ALA A 192 8.27 -8.36 0.26
CA ALA A 192 8.08 -9.48 1.17
C ALA A 192 7.11 -10.50 0.59
N GLY A 193 7.10 -11.70 1.14
CA GLY A 193 6.08 -12.69 0.85
C GLY A 193 6.10 -13.81 1.87
N GLU A 194 4.91 -14.36 2.15
CA GLU A 194 4.73 -15.43 3.12
C GLU A 194 3.47 -16.23 2.80
N GLN A 195 3.39 -17.45 3.28
CA GLN A 195 2.18 -18.27 3.23
C GLN A 195 1.33 -18.03 4.49
N PHE A 196 0.13 -17.46 4.30
CA PHE A 196 -0.78 -17.12 5.40
C PHE A 196 -1.79 -18.22 5.72
N THR A 197 -2.12 -19.06 4.74
CA THR A 197 -3.08 -20.17 4.92
C THR A 197 -2.51 -21.47 4.36
N ALA A 198 -2.97 -22.60 4.91
CA ALA A 198 -2.65 -23.90 4.32
C ALA A 198 -3.24 -24.02 2.91
N PRO A 199 -2.60 -24.79 1.98
CA PRO A 199 -3.14 -25.01 0.66
C PRO A 199 -4.55 -25.59 0.74
N VAL A 200 -5.47 -25.04 -0.07
CA VAL A 200 -6.81 -25.61 -0.22
C VAL A 200 -6.72 -26.77 -1.21
N ASN A 201 -6.74 -27.99 -0.70
CA ASN A 201 -6.90 -29.17 -1.55
C ASN A 201 -8.32 -29.18 -2.13
N ARG A 202 -8.43 -28.86 -3.41
CA ARG A 202 -9.66 -29.02 -4.19
C ARG A 202 -9.59 -30.27 -5.05
#